data_cae2fc7d46ca430d7d81380323f85c65
#
_entry.id   cae2fc7d46ca430d7d81380323f85c65
#
_cell.length_a   1.000
_cell.length_b   1.000
_cell.length_c   1.000
_cell.angle_alpha   90.00
_cell.angle_beta   90.00
_cell.angle_gamma   90.00
#
_symmetry.space_group_name_H-M   'P 1'
#
loop_
_entity.id
_entity.type
_entity.pdbx_description
1 polymer ?
#
loop_
_entity_poly.entity_id
_entity_poly.type
_entity_poly.pdbx_seq_one_letter_code
_entity_poly.pdbx_strand_id
1 'polypeptide(L)'
;MKIISAVAAVATALFTYTAVADLEPWKDYEVSDAVWTVTTVKVDSNMGDAYLEGIKNTWVKGNEFAKELGQIEDYHIFRSDLPNSGHFNLLLVVKFASGKDLEPNKKNYDALIKKWGQQNADAATDFAQENYPAMRKITGQYRMREITLK
;
A
#
# COMPACT_ATOMS: atom_id res chain seq x y z
N MET A 1 47.31 15.23 -66.90
CA MET A 1 47.54 14.88 -65.53
C MET A 1 46.37 15.44 -64.70
N LYS A 2 45.40 14.63 -64.30
CA LYS A 2 44.23 15.08 -63.53
C LYS A 2 44.39 14.65 -62.08
N ILE A 3 44.50 15.65 -61.20
CA ILE A 3 44.61 15.42 -59.74
C ILE A 3 43.19 15.35 -59.21
N ILE A 4 42.81 14.20 -58.71
CA ILE A 4 41.52 13.97 -58.01
C ILE A 4 41.74 14.19 -56.54
N SER A 5 41.20 15.29 -55.99
CA SER A 5 41.20 15.55 -54.54
C SER A 5 40.08 14.80 -53.89
N ALA A 6 40.39 13.83 -53.06
CA ALA A 6 39.40 13.13 -52.21
C ALA A 6 39.18 13.94 -50.95
N VAL A 7 37.94 14.43 -50.77
CA VAL A 7 37.49 15.06 -49.53
C VAL A 7 36.95 13.96 -48.60
N ALA A 8 37.67 13.69 -47.53
CA ALA A 8 37.22 12.78 -46.48
C ALA A 8 36.27 13.53 -45.53
N ALA A 9 34.98 13.18 -45.57
CA ALA A 9 34.01 13.67 -44.60
C ALA A 9 34.12 12.88 -43.28
N VAL A 10 34.64 13.53 -42.25
CA VAL A 10 34.66 12.97 -40.88
C VAL A 10 33.24 13.17 -40.27
N ALA A 11 32.47 12.11 -40.20
CA ALA A 11 31.20 12.12 -39.49
C ALA A 11 31.45 12.02 -37.96
N THR A 12 31.37 13.14 -37.26
CA THR A 12 31.45 13.17 -35.81
C THR A 12 30.11 12.70 -35.23
N ALA A 13 30.04 11.45 -34.75
CA ALA A 13 28.90 10.93 -34.04
C ALA A 13 28.82 11.60 -32.66
N LEU A 14 27.86 12.52 -32.50
CA LEU A 14 27.50 13.08 -31.20
C LEU A 14 26.75 12.03 -30.39
N PHE A 15 27.46 11.33 -29.49
CA PHE A 15 26.83 10.53 -28.46
C PHE A 15 26.22 11.49 -27.43
N THR A 16 24.92 11.73 -27.52
CA THR A 16 24.15 12.36 -26.45
C THR A 16 24.05 11.38 -25.28
N TYR A 17 24.90 11.54 -24.28
CA TYR A 17 24.70 10.90 -22.99
C TYR A 17 23.43 11.53 -22.38
N THR A 18 22.34 10.78 -22.31
CA THR A 18 21.21 11.12 -21.42
C THR A 18 21.73 11.00 -20.00
N ALA A 19 22.00 12.12 -19.35
CA ALA A 19 22.28 12.14 -17.92
C ALA A 19 21.01 11.59 -17.22
N VAL A 20 21.09 10.37 -16.71
CA VAL A 20 20.09 9.86 -15.77
C VAL A 20 20.28 10.71 -14.53
N ALA A 21 19.25 11.49 -14.16
CA ALA A 21 19.27 12.25 -12.93
C ALA A 21 19.32 11.25 -11.76
N ASP A 22 20.43 11.19 -11.07
CA ASP A 22 20.64 10.34 -9.90
C ASP A 22 20.19 11.16 -8.67
N LEU A 23 18.96 10.91 -8.21
CA LEU A 23 18.37 11.59 -7.04
C LEU A 23 18.92 10.97 -5.76
N GLU A 24 19.45 11.81 -4.88
CA GLU A 24 20.00 11.38 -3.60
C GLU A 24 18.94 11.51 -2.48
N PRO A 25 18.69 10.42 -1.70
CA PRO A 25 17.82 10.47 -0.52
C PRO A 25 18.28 11.58 0.45
N TRP A 26 17.30 12.26 1.07
CA TRP A 26 17.44 13.38 2.02
C TRP A 26 18.08 14.65 1.46
N LYS A 27 18.66 14.60 0.27
CA LYS A 27 19.17 15.77 -0.46
C LYS A 27 18.12 16.28 -1.46
N ASP A 28 17.72 15.43 -2.38
CA ASP A 28 16.78 15.76 -3.47
C ASP A 28 15.33 15.38 -3.14
N TYR A 29 15.13 14.53 -2.15
CA TYR A 29 13.82 14.16 -1.62
C TYR A 29 13.89 13.74 -0.16
N GLU A 30 12.77 13.80 0.51
CA GLU A 30 12.57 13.29 1.86
C GLU A 30 11.71 12.03 1.85
N VAL A 31 12.05 11.09 2.74
CA VAL A 31 11.28 9.87 2.97
C VAL A 31 10.60 10.00 4.33
N SER A 32 9.28 9.93 4.38
CA SER A 32 8.52 9.99 5.63
C SER A 32 8.88 8.85 6.58
N ASP A 33 8.92 9.12 7.88
CA ASP A 33 9.01 8.08 8.92
C ASP A 33 7.74 7.25 8.99
N ALA A 34 6.59 7.86 8.68
CA ALA A 34 5.31 7.17 8.62
C ALA A 34 5.31 6.06 7.56
N VAL A 35 4.66 4.96 7.89
CA VAL A 35 4.52 3.80 7.01
C VAL A 35 3.05 3.54 6.74
N TRP A 36 2.74 3.38 5.47
CA TRP A 36 1.42 2.94 5.02
C TRP A 36 1.47 1.45 4.67
N THR A 37 0.62 0.64 5.29
CA THR A 37 0.36 -0.70 4.78
C THR A 37 -0.85 -0.63 3.86
N VAL A 38 -0.71 -1.17 2.65
CA VAL A 38 -1.75 -1.16 1.62
C VAL A 38 -2.06 -2.58 1.22
N THR A 39 -3.29 -3.01 1.45
CA THR A 39 -3.80 -4.30 0.98
C THR A 39 -4.73 -4.08 -0.19
N THR A 40 -4.38 -4.65 -1.35
CA THR A 40 -5.23 -4.62 -2.54
C THR A 40 -6.15 -5.82 -2.54
N VAL A 41 -7.43 -5.57 -2.75
CA VAL A 41 -8.49 -6.57 -2.67
C VAL A 41 -9.30 -6.56 -3.97
N LYS A 42 -9.52 -7.73 -4.55
CA LYS A 42 -10.52 -7.94 -5.60
C LYS A 42 -11.75 -8.53 -4.96
N VAL A 43 -12.77 -7.71 -4.79
CA VAL A 43 -14.10 -8.15 -4.34
C VAL A 43 -14.87 -8.64 -5.56
N ASP A 44 -15.51 -9.80 -5.44
CA ASP A 44 -16.26 -10.42 -6.51
C ASP A 44 -17.53 -9.64 -6.87
N SER A 45 -18.02 -9.83 -8.09
CA SER A 45 -19.24 -9.18 -8.57
C SER A 45 -20.41 -9.49 -7.65
N ASN A 46 -21.19 -8.46 -7.32
CA ASN A 46 -22.34 -8.54 -6.41
C ASN A 46 -22.01 -8.83 -4.93
N MET A 47 -20.72 -8.95 -4.55
CA MET A 47 -20.31 -9.16 -3.16
C MET A 47 -19.86 -7.87 -2.45
N GLY A 48 -19.89 -6.72 -3.14
CA GLY A 48 -19.36 -5.46 -2.62
C GLY A 48 -19.97 -5.04 -1.30
N ASP A 49 -21.30 -5.02 -1.22
CA ASP A 49 -22.01 -4.55 -0.02
C ASP A 49 -21.91 -5.57 1.12
N ALA A 50 -21.99 -6.87 0.81
CA ALA A 50 -21.81 -7.93 1.81
C ALA A 50 -20.37 -7.91 2.38
N TYR A 51 -19.37 -7.67 1.55
CA TYR A 51 -17.99 -7.54 2.00
C TYR A 51 -17.77 -6.29 2.85
N LEU A 52 -18.32 -5.13 2.45
CA LEU A 52 -18.23 -3.89 3.23
C LEU A 52 -18.91 -4.02 4.60
N GLU A 53 -20.09 -4.67 4.68
CA GLU A 53 -20.74 -4.94 5.96
C GLU A 53 -19.91 -5.89 6.83
N GLY A 54 -19.30 -6.91 6.23
CA GLY A 54 -18.39 -7.81 6.95
C GLY A 54 -17.18 -7.08 7.54
N ILE A 55 -16.45 -6.29 6.74
CA ILE A 55 -15.26 -5.58 7.22
C ILE A 55 -15.58 -4.49 8.23
N LYS A 56 -16.79 -3.90 8.24
CA LYS A 56 -17.24 -2.95 9.25
C LYS A 56 -17.15 -3.55 10.66
N ASN A 57 -17.58 -4.79 10.82
CA ASN A 57 -17.62 -5.48 12.12
C ASN A 57 -16.31 -6.22 12.48
N THR A 58 -15.37 -6.32 11.56
CA THR A 58 -14.09 -7.01 11.72
C THR A 58 -12.93 -6.04 11.61
N TRP A 59 -12.45 -5.78 10.41
CA TRP A 59 -11.26 -4.98 10.13
C TRP A 59 -11.38 -3.51 10.60
N VAL A 60 -12.53 -2.87 10.33
CA VAL A 60 -12.78 -1.47 10.76
C VAL A 60 -12.78 -1.41 12.28
N LYS A 61 -13.52 -2.31 12.95
CA LYS A 61 -13.62 -2.33 14.41
C LYS A 61 -12.26 -2.53 15.09
N GLY A 62 -11.44 -3.44 14.56
CA GLY A 62 -10.08 -3.66 15.05
C GLY A 62 -9.20 -2.42 14.88
N ASN A 63 -9.28 -1.72 13.74
CA ASN A 63 -8.52 -0.51 13.50
C ASN A 63 -9.02 0.70 14.30
N GLU A 64 -10.32 0.81 14.57
CA GLU A 64 -10.84 1.81 15.52
C GLU A 64 -10.19 1.67 16.89
N PHE A 65 -10.17 0.47 17.45
CA PHE A 65 -9.54 0.22 18.74
C PHE A 65 -8.03 0.44 18.71
N ALA A 66 -7.34 0.01 17.64
CA ALA A 66 -5.92 0.25 17.47
C ALA A 66 -5.60 1.75 17.41
N LYS A 67 -6.43 2.55 16.74
CA LYS A 67 -6.30 4.01 16.66
C LYS A 67 -6.54 4.67 18.02
N GLU A 68 -7.58 4.27 18.75
CA GLU A 68 -7.86 4.78 20.11
C GLU A 68 -6.75 4.43 21.11
N LEU A 69 -6.03 3.32 20.89
CA LEU A 69 -4.88 2.91 21.69
C LEU A 69 -3.56 3.57 21.23
N GLY A 70 -3.59 4.38 20.18
CA GLY A 70 -2.39 5.01 19.61
C GLY A 70 -1.43 4.03 18.93
N GLN A 71 -1.90 2.86 18.53
CA GLN A 71 -1.08 1.83 17.85
C GLN A 71 -0.99 2.08 16.35
N ILE A 72 -1.95 2.82 15.79
CA ILE A 72 -1.95 3.31 14.42
C ILE A 72 -2.35 4.79 14.39
N GLU A 73 -1.95 5.53 13.36
CA GLU A 73 -2.38 6.92 13.17
C GLU A 73 -3.75 7.02 12.51
N ASP A 74 -3.94 6.24 11.45
CA ASP A 74 -5.19 6.27 10.68
C ASP A 74 -5.41 4.99 9.87
N TYR A 75 -6.63 4.82 9.33
CA TYR A 75 -6.97 3.78 8.38
C TYR A 75 -8.02 4.27 7.39
N HIS A 76 -7.98 3.74 6.17
CA HIS A 76 -8.90 4.12 5.10
C HIS A 76 -9.32 2.92 4.26
N ILE A 77 -10.50 3.02 3.68
CA ILE A 77 -11.02 2.11 2.67
C ILE A 77 -11.25 2.92 1.40
N PHE A 78 -10.64 2.49 0.29
CA PHE A 78 -10.89 3.06 -1.02
C PHE A 78 -11.55 2.01 -1.90
N ARG A 79 -12.62 2.38 -2.59
CA ARG A 79 -13.30 1.53 -3.56
C ARG A 79 -13.23 2.19 -4.93
N SER A 80 -12.98 1.40 -5.97
CA SER A 80 -13.03 1.87 -7.33
C SER A 80 -14.47 2.12 -7.78
N ASP A 81 -14.73 3.26 -8.39
CA ASP A 81 -16.01 3.59 -9.01
C ASP A 81 -16.14 2.97 -10.42
N LEU A 82 -15.04 2.43 -10.96
CA LEU A 82 -15.05 1.82 -12.30
C LEU A 82 -15.45 0.35 -12.22
N PRO A 83 -16.41 -0.11 -13.05
CA PRO A 83 -16.91 -1.48 -13.01
C PRO A 83 -15.84 -2.54 -13.39
N ASN A 84 -14.85 -2.16 -14.20
CA ASN A 84 -13.77 -3.03 -14.68
C ASN A 84 -12.41 -2.54 -14.18
N SER A 85 -12.24 -2.47 -12.84
CA SER A 85 -11.01 -2.03 -12.21
C SER A 85 -9.99 -3.17 -12.10
N GLY A 86 -9.27 -3.48 -13.16
CA GLY A 86 -8.06 -4.34 -13.21
C GLY A 86 -7.94 -5.45 -12.13
N HIS A 87 -6.76 -5.53 -11.50
CA HIS A 87 -6.43 -6.58 -10.53
C HIS A 87 -7.06 -6.40 -9.15
N PHE A 88 -7.53 -5.22 -8.79
CA PHE A 88 -8.22 -4.93 -7.53
C PHE A 88 -9.32 -3.88 -7.75
N ASN A 89 -10.27 -3.84 -6.83
CA ASN A 89 -11.34 -2.86 -6.83
C ASN A 89 -11.56 -2.23 -5.45
N LEU A 90 -10.75 -2.64 -4.46
CA LEU A 90 -10.80 -2.09 -3.12
C LEU A 90 -9.39 -2.07 -2.50
N LEU A 91 -9.09 -1.03 -1.73
CA LEU A 91 -7.87 -0.91 -0.91
C LEU A 91 -8.26 -0.83 0.56
N LEU A 92 -7.54 -1.58 1.37
CA LEU A 92 -7.52 -1.41 2.82
C LEU A 92 -6.16 -0.82 3.19
N VAL A 93 -6.17 0.34 3.83
CA VAL A 93 -4.95 1.11 4.08
C VAL A 93 -4.86 1.44 5.56
N VAL A 94 -3.70 1.22 6.17
CA VAL A 94 -3.42 1.60 7.57
C VAL A 94 -2.15 2.43 7.63
N LYS A 95 -2.18 3.54 8.36
CA LYS A 95 -1.05 4.42 8.60
C LYS A 95 -0.47 4.20 9.98
N PHE A 96 0.83 3.97 10.04
CA PHE A 96 1.63 3.87 11.26
C PHE A 96 2.55 5.08 11.36
N ALA A 97 2.79 5.58 12.57
CA ALA A 97 3.68 6.71 12.80
C ALA A 97 5.13 6.41 12.39
N SER A 98 5.54 5.15 12.52
CA SER A 98 6.88 4.70 12.13
C SER A 98 6.93 3.22 11.76
N GLY A 99 8.03 2.80 11.13
CA GLY A 99 8.28 1.39 10.84
C GLY A 99 8.41 0.51 12.10
N LYS A 100 8.72 1.10 13.25
CA LYS A 100 8.83 0.38 14.54
C LYS A 100 7.48 -0.12 15.03
N ASP A 101 6.40 0.57 14.67
CA ASP A 101 5.05 0.20 15.09
C ASP A 101 4.53 -1.07 14.38
N LEU A 102 5.25 -1.52 13.35
CA LEU A 102 5.01 -2.78 12.66
C LEU A 102 5.72 -3.98 13.29
N GLU A 103 6.61 -3.74 14.26
CA GLU A 103 7.30 -4.83 14.95
C GLU A 103 6.36 -5.55 15.93
N PRO A 104 6.50 -6.87 16.10
CA PRO A 104 5.70 -7.63 17.06
C PRO A 104 5.77 -7.04 18.46
N ASN A 105 4.64 -6.69 19.04
CA ASN A 105 4.54 -6.09 20.36
C ASN A 105 3.43 -6.74 21.18
N LYS A 106 3.82 -7.63 22.10
CA LYS A 106 2.87 -8.34 22.95
C LYS A 106 2.01 -7.41 23.79
N LYS A 107 2.57 -6.31 24.32
CA LYS A 107 1.81 -5.34 25.14
C LYS A 107 0.70 -4.68 24.32
N ASN A 108 1.00 -4.30 23.07
CA ASN A 108 0.02 -3.71 22.17
C ASN A 108 -1.08 -4.71 21.81
N TYR A 109 -0.70 -5.96 21.52
CA TYR A 109 -1.66 -7.04 21.27
C TYR A 109 -2.59 -7.26 22.47
N ASP A 110 -2.04 -7.43 23.67
CA ASP A 110 -2.82 -7.66 24.89
C ASP A 110 -3.78 -6.48 25.18
N ALA A 111 -3.33 -5.24 24.94
CA ALA A 111 -4.16 -4.05 25.09
C ALA A 111 -5.33 -4.02 24.10
N LEU A 112 -5.07 -4.39 22.84
CA LEU A 112 -6.09 -4.47 21.80
C LEU A 112 -7.15 -5.53 22.15
N ILE A 113 -6.72 -6.74 22.50
CA ILE A 113 -7.63 -7.84 22.87
C ILE A 113 -8.42 -7.49 24.13
N LYS A 114 -7.80 -6.85 25.12
CA LYS A 114 -8.52 -6.39 26.32
C LYS A 114 -9.60 -5.36 25.98
N LYS A 115 -9.32 -4.45 25.03
CA LYS A 115 -10.27 -3.42 24.62
C LYS A 115 -11.41 -3.97 23.77
N TRP A 116 -11.08 -4.86 22.83
CA TRP A 116 -12.08 -5.47 21.93
C TRP A 116 -12.92 -6.55 22.65
N GLY A 117 -12.30 -7.27 23.58
CA GLY A 117 -12.83 -8.50 24.18
C GLY A 117 -12.45 -9.74 23.37
N GLN A 118 -11.90 -10.74 24.04
CA GLN A 118 -11.42 -11.97 23.38
C GLN A 118 -12.51 -12.61 22.52
N GLN A 119 -13.70 -12.79 23.07
CA GLN A 119 -14.83 -13.42 22.37
C GLN A 119 -15.20 -12.68 21.07
N ASN A 120 -15.16 -11.33 21.08
CA ASN A 120 -15.47 -10.54 19.89
C ASN A 120 -14.35 -10.63 18.84
N ALA A 121 -13.09 -10.66 19.28
CA ALA A 121 -11.94 -10.81 18.38
C ALA A 121 -11.94 -12.20 17.72
N ASP A 122 -12.28 -13.25 18.48
CA ASP A 122 -12.41 -14.62 17.97
C ASP A 122 -13.54 -14.69 16.96
N ALA A 123 -14.73 -14.19 17.31
CA ALA A 123 -15.89 -14.17 16.40
C ALA A 123 -15.61 -13.39 15.09
N ALA A 124 -14.85 -12.29 15.16
CA ALA A 124 -14.45 -11.54 13.97
C ALA A 124 -13.48 -12.34 13.10
N THR A 125 -12.58 -13.10 13.71
CA THR A 125 -11.64 -13.98 13.03
C THR A 125 -12.36 -15.12 12.34
N ASP A 126 -13.26 -15.80 13.05
CA ASP A 126 -14.04 -16.91 12.52
C ASP A 126 -14.92 -16.45 11.35
N PHE A 127 -15.62 -15.33 11.51
CA PHE A 127 -16.38 -14.72 10.42
C PHE A 127 -15.55 -14.45 9.17
N ALA A 128 -14.35 -13.89 9.36
CA ALA A 128 -13.45 -13.56 8.25
C ALA A 128 -12.95 -14.84 7.53
N GLN A 129 -12.62 -15.88 8.28
CA GLN A 129 -12.15 -17.15 7.72
C GLN A 129 -13.26 -17.89 6.95
N GLU A 130 -14.46 -17.89 7.47
CA GLU A 130 -15.58 -18.60 6.87
C GLU A 130 -16.16 -17.87 5.64
N ASN A 131 -16.24 -16.55 5.67
CA ASN A 131 -17.03 -15.79 4.69
C ASN A 131 -16.16 -15.11 3.62
N TYR A 132 -15.00 -14.54 3.96
CA TYR A 132 -14.23 -13.75 3.00
C TYR A 132 -13.68 -14.52 1.80
N PRO A 133 -13.29 -15.81 1.90
CA PRO A 133 -12.81 -16.56 0.74
C PRO A 133 -13.83 -16.65 -0.40
N ALA A 134 -15.12 -16.62 -0.08
CA ALA A 134 -16.22 -16.64 -1.05
C ALA A 134 -16.58 -15.25 -1.60
N MET A 135 -16.05 -14.16 -1.00
CA MET A 135 -16.40 -12.78 -1.37
C MET A 135 -15.30 -12.05 -2.10
N ARG A 136 -14.03 -12.42 -1.83
CA ARG A 136 -12.89 -11.63 -2.30
C ARG A 136 -11.59 -12.42 -2.39
N LYS A 137 -10.64 -11.85 -3.14
CA LYS A 137 -9.24 -12.29 -3.18
C LYS A 137 -8.33 -11.12 -2.77
N ILE A 138 -7.36 -11.35 -1.90
CA ILE A 138 -6.24 -10.42 -1.69
C ILE A 138 -5.30 -10.57 -2.88
N THR A 139 -5.02 -9.45 -3.56
CA THR A 139 -4.20 -9.42 -4.77
C THR A 139 -2.80 -8.87 -4.55
N GLY A 140 -2.58 -8.19 -3.41
CA GLY A 140 -1.27 -7.70 -3.03
C GLY A 140 -1.26 -7.07 -1.63
N GLN A 141 -0.07 -7.01 -1.04
CA GLN A 141 0.20 -6.33 0.23
C GLN A 141 1.51 -5.56 0.10
N TYR A 142 1.49 -4.28 0.49
CA TYR A 142 2.60 -3.37 0.29
C TYR A 142 2.88 -2.58 1.58
N ARG A 143 4.15 -2.26 1.80
CA ARG A 143 4.60 -1.21 2.74
C ARG A 143 5.08 -0.04 1.92
N MET A 144 4.52 1.12 2.15
CA MET A 144 4.81 2.33 1.38
C MET A 144 5.20 3.46 2.33
N ARG A 145 6.05 4.34 1.84
CA ARG A 145 6.41 5.61 2.50
C ARG A 145 6.14 6.75 1.55
N GLU A 146 5.70 7.84 2.08
CA GLU A 146 5.56 9.07 1.31
C GLU A 146 6.94 9.64 0.99
N ILE A 147 7.10 10.05 -0.25
CA ILE A 147 8.29 10.72 -0.76
C ILE A 147 7.91 12.15 -1.10
N THR A 148 8.63 13.12 -0.54
CA THR A 148 8.47 14.53 -0.87
C THR A 148 9.70 14.98 -1.66
N LEU A 149 9.51 15.34 -2.93
CA LEU A 149 10.55 15.92 -3.77
C LEU A 149 10.81 17.36 -3.33
N LYS A 150 12.09 17.78 -3.36
CA LYS A 150 12.54 19.14 -3.04
C LYS A 150 12.71 19.98 -4.29
#